data_f82b17a362409f7a8e2dff1cc323cc66
#
_entry.id   f82b17a362409f7a8e2dff1cc323cc66
#
_cell.length_a   1.000
_cell.length_b   1.000
_cell.length_c   1.000
_cell.angle_alpha   90.00
_cell.angle_beta   90.00
_cell.angle_gamma   90.00
#
_symmetry.space_group_name_H-M   'P 1'
#
loop_
_entity.id
_entity.type
_entity.pdbx_description
1 polymer ?
#
loop_
_entity_poly.entity_id
_entity_poly.type
_entity_poly.pdbx_seq_one_letter_code
_entity_poly.pdbx_strand_id
1 'polypeptide(L)'
;MTAHIARTFMPSNVDSSRTHLNRELVQFPANVTNRTEAIEHRIATAGIYRKVAQNQVKALRFILSSSPEDMARIEQEGRLYEWCNETMDWLRTTFGADNVVAATLHADEDTPHINATVVPIVTGERRQA
;
A
#
# COMPACT_ATOMS: atom_id res chain seq x y z
N MET A 1 4.75 3.32 -10.52
CA MET A 1 6.21 3.39 -10.42
C MET A 1 6.61 3.60 -8.98
N THR A 2 7.63 2.86 -8.58
CA THR A 2 8.07 2.90 -7.18
C THR A 2 8.58 4.28 -6.78
N ALA A 3 9.35 4.93 -7.65
CA ALA A 3 9.92 6.24 -7.34
C ALA A 3 8.81 7.26 -7.06
N HIS A 4 7.74 7.24 -7.84
CA HIS A 4 6.64 8.17 -7.62
C HIS A 4 5.97 7.91 -6.28
N ILE A 5 5.70 6.65 -5.96
CA ILE A 5 5.03 6.30 -4.71
C ILE A 5 5.90 6.66 -3.51
N ALA A 6 7.19 6.36 -3.61
CA ALA A 6 8.11 6.60 -2.50
C ALA A 6 8.57 8.05 -2.39
N ARG A 7 8.07 8.91 -3.25
CA ARG A 7 8.39 10.32 -3.26
C ARG A 7 9.87 10.56 -3.48
N THR A 8 10.47 9.84 -4.43
CA THR A 8 11.87 10.05 -4.78
C THR A 8 12.05 11.25 -5.72
N PHE A 9 10.97 11.80 -6.24
CA PHE A 9 10.96 13.06 -6.97
C PHE A 9 9.64 13.76 -6.65
N MET A 10 9.58 15.05 -6.98
CA MET A 10 8.48 15.91 -6.57
C MET A 10 7.61 16.27 -7.77
N PRO A 11 6.40 15.68 -7.88
CA PRO A 11 5.43 16.14 -8.87
C PRO A 11 5.04 17.59 -8.63
N SER A 12 4.55 18.25 -9.67
CA SER A 12 4.25 19.67 -9.60
C SER A 12 3.15 20.01 -8.58
N ASN A 13 2.27 19.06 -8.25
CA ASN A 13 1.18 19.31 -7.31
C ASN A 13 1.56 19.01 -5.86
N VAL A 14 2.84 18.72 -5.58
CA VAL A 14 3.28 18.40 -4.23
C VAL A 14 3.58 19.66 -3.46
N ASP A 15 3.08 19.71 -2.23
CA ASP A 15 3.42 20.74 -1.26
C ASP A 15 4.56 20.21 -0.40
N SER A 16 5.78 20.64 -0.70
CA SER A 16 6.97 20.12 -0.04
C SER A 16 6.99 20.41 1.46
N SER A 17 6.26 21.40 1.93
CA SER A 17 6.19 21.69 3.36
C SER A 17 5.40 20.60 4.10
N ARG A 18 4.67 19.76 3.39
CA ARG A 18 3.86 18.70 3.98
C ARG A 18 4.44 17.31 3.74
N THR A 19 5.55 17.18 3.04
CA THR A 19 6.13 15.87 2.74
C THR A 19 6.46 15.09 4.01
N HIS A 20 6.83 15.79 5.08
CA HIS A 20 7.13 15.14 6.36
C HIS A 20 5.91 14.42 6.96
N LEU A 21 4.70 14.69 6.48
CA LEU A 21 3.49 14.03 6.96
C LEU A 21 3.26 12.67 6.28
N ASN A 22 3.99 12.40 5.20
CA ASN A 22 3.87 11.12 4.51
C ASN A 22 4.34 9.98 5.42
N ARG A 23 3.73 8.81 5.27
CA ARG A 23 4.04 7.65 6.12
C ARG A 23 4.04 6.38 5.30
N GLU A 24 5.00 5.52 5.61
CA GLU A 24 4.95 4.13 5.18
C GLU A 24 4.06 3.38 6.17
N LEU A 25 3.02 2.74 5.65
CA LEU A 25 2.00 2.12 6.48
C LEU A 25 2.19 0.61 6.64
N VAL A 26 3.14 0.03 5.90
CA VAL A 26 3.48 -1.38 6.00
C VAL A 26 4.95 -1.47 6.34
N GLN A 27 5.27 -2.21 7.39
CA GLN A 27 6.66 -2.45 7.76
C GLN A 27 7.22 -3.56 6.88
N PHE A 28 8.30 -3.26 6.15
CA PHE A 28 8.92 -4.26 5.29
C PHE A 28 9.66 -5.29 6.13
N PRO A 29 9.69 -6.55 5.66
CA PRO A 29 10.55 -7.56 6.28
C PRO A 29 12.02 -7.20 6.19
N ALA A 30 12.85 -7.89 6.98
CA ALA A 30 14.29 -7.70 6.91
C ALA A 30 14.77 -7.94 5.46
N ASN A 31 15.70 -7.10 5.03
CA ASN A 31 16.30 -7.17 3.69
C ASN A 31 15.34 -6.77 2.56
N VAL A 32 14.18 -6.23 2.88
CA VAL A 32 13.25 -5.68 1.89
C VAL A 32 13.24 -4.18 2.05
N THR A 33 13.58 -3.46 0.99
CA THR A 33 13.77 -2.01 1.07
C THR A 33 12.82 -1.21 0.20
N ASN A 34 12.07 -1.87 -0.69
CA ASN A 34 11.14 -1.15 -1.56
C ASN A 34 9.99 -2.05 -1.95
N ARG A 35 9.03 -1.45 -2.65
CA ARG A 35 7.80 -2.13 -3.03
C ARG A 35 8.06 -3.34 -3.94
N THR A 36 8.95 -3.19 -4.90
CA THR A 36 9.27 -4.29 -5.82
C THR A 36 9.81 -5.49 -5.07
N GLU A 37 10.75 -5.24 -4.14
CA GLU A 37 11.28 -6.31 -3.31
C GLU A 37 10.24 -6.92 -2.41
N ALA A 38 9.28 -6.11 -1.93
CA ALA A 38 8.21 -6.62 -1.09
C ALA A 38 7.31 -7.57 -1.87
N ILE A 39 7.02 -7.26 -3.13
CA ILE A 39 6.23 -8.13 -3.98
C ILE A 39 6.97 -9.45 -4.19
N GLU A 40 8.25 -9.38 -4.53
CA GLU A 40 9.06 -10.57 -4.75
C GLU A 40 9.16 -11.43 -3.49
N HIS A 41 9.34 -10.78 -2.35
CA HIS A 41 9.42 -11.48 -1.07
C HIS A 41 8.13 -12.23 -0.79
N ARG A 42 6.98 -11.60 -1.04
CA ARG A 42 5.71 -12.25 -0.78
C ARG A 42 5.52 -13.49 -1.67
N ILE A 43 5.86 -13.36 -2.94
CA ILE A 43 5.74 -14.49 -3.85
C ILE A 43 6.66 -15.63 -3.41
N ALA A 44 7.88 -15.32 -3.02
CA ALA A 44 8.84 -16.33 -2.59
C ALA A 44 8.38 -17.04 -1.31
N THR A 45 7.87 -16.28 -0.33
CA THR A 45 7.50 -16.85 0.96
C THR A 45 6.14 -17.55 0.92
N ALA A 46 5.35 -17.33 -0.12
CA ALA A 46 4.05 -17.98 -0.23
C ALA A 46 4.16 -19.44 -0.65
N GLY A 47 5.35 -19.92 -0.97
CA GLY A 47 5.52 -21.30 -1.39
C GLY A 47 5.10 -21.54 -2.81
N ILE A 48 5.15 -20.54 -3.66
CA ILE A 48 4.84 -20.68 -5.06
C ILE A 48 6.13 -21.05 -5.77
N TYR A 49 6.21 -22.28 -6.24
CA TYR A 49 7.45 -22.79 -6.81
C TYR A 49 7.41 -22.96 -8.32
N ARG A 50 6.21 -23.13 -8.88
CA ARG A 50 6.11 -23.33 -10.32
C ARG A 50 6.19 -22.00 -11.02
N LYS A 51 6.98 -21.97 -12.08
CA LYS A 51 7.17 -20.74 -12.83
C LYS A 51 5.86 -20.20 -13.39
N VAL A 52 4.99 -21.09 -13.85
CA VAL A 52 3.71 -20.67 -14.41
C VAL A 52 2.87 -19.96 -13.36
N ALA A 53 2.84 -20.48 -12.14
CA ALA A 53 2.09 -19.86 -11.07
C ALA A 53 2.64 -18.46 -10.76
N GLN A 54 3.96 -18.32 -10.74
CA GLN A 54 4.56 -17.02 -10.48
C GLN A 54 4.20 -16.02 -11.55
N ASN A 55 4.16 -16.46 -12.81
CA ASN A 55 3.81 -15.57 -13.91
C ASN A 55 2.35 -15.12 -13.84
N GLN A 56 1.51 -15.87 -13.15
CA GLN A 56 0.10 -15.54 -13.02
C GLN A 56 -0.19 -14.66 -11.82
N VAL A 57 0.74 -14.55 -10.89
CA VAL A 57 0.55 -13.70 -9.72
C VAL A 57 0.79 -12.27 -10.13
N LYS A 58 -0.19 -11.43 -9.88
CA LYS A 58 -0.13 -10.02 -10.22
C LYS A 58 -0.21 -9.19 -8.96
N ALA A 59 0.47 -8.07 -8.98
CA ALA A 59 0.34 -7.07 -7.93
C ALA A 59 -0.75 -6.09 -8.34
N LEU A 60 -1.66 -5.82 -7.43
CA LEU A 60 -2.73 -4.84 -7.62
C LEU A 60 -2.36 -3.58 -6.87
N ARG A 61 -2.60 -2.44 -7.50
CA ARG A 61 -2.37 -1.17 -6.84
C ARG A 61 -3.69 -0.45 -6.66
N PHE A 62 -3.87 0.07 -5.46
CA PHE A 62 -5.06 0.81 -5.10
C PHE A 62 -4.69 2.21 -4.68
N ILE A 63 -5.53 3.17 -5.06
CA ILE A 63 -5.46 4.51 -4.50
C ILE A 63 -6.72 4.67 -3.67
N LEU A 64 -6.53 4.86 -2.37
CA LEU A 64 -7.62 4.91 -1.41
C LEU A 64 -7.72 6.32 -0.86
N SER A 65 -8.89 6.90 -1.00
CA SER A 65 -9.13 8.26 -0.53
C SER A 65 -10.62 8.47 -0.38
N SER A 66 -11.00 9.71 -0.14
CA SER A 66 -12.39 10.13 -0.12
C SER A 66 -12.48 11.43 -0.90
N SER A 67 -13.61 12.09 -0.89
CA SER A 67 -13.72 13.37 -1.57
C SER A 67 -12.73 14.37 -0.97
N PRO A 68 -12.29 15.38 -1.76
CA PRO A 68 -11.40 16.39 -1.20
C PRO A 68 -11.98 17.06 0.05
N GLU A 69 -13.29 17.29 0.06
CA GLU A 69 -13.95 17.91 1.22
C GLU A 69 -13.89 17.01 2.45
N ASP A 70 -14.14 15.71 2.26
CA ASP A 70 -14.09 14.77 3.37
C ASP A 70 -12.68 14.63 3.92
N MET A 71 -11.68 14.54 3.04
CA MET A 71 -10.30 14.41 3.49
C MET A 71 -9.84 15.68 4.21
N ALA A 72 -10.26 16.85 3.72
CA ALA A 72 -9.93 18.10 4.41
C ALA A 72 -10.52 18.14 5.81
N ARG A 73 -11.77 17.67 5.96
CA ARG A 73 -12.40 17.63 7.27
C ARG A 73 -11.67 16.66 8.20
N ILE A 74 -11.30 15.49 7.70
CA ILE A 74 -10.57 14.50 8.49
C ILE A 74 -9.26 15.08 8.98
N GLU A 75 -8.53 15.80 8.11
CA GLU A 75 -7.28 16.43 8.51
C GLU A 75 -7.52 17.53 9.56
N GLN A 76 -8.54 18.35 9.35
CA GLN A 76 -8.84 19.43 10.30
C GLN A 76 -9.19 18.90 11.68
N GLU A 77 -9.81 17.73 11.73
CA GLU A 77 -10.18 17.09 12.99
C GLU A 77 -9.04 16.32 13.61
N GLY A 78 -7.86 16.29 12.96
CA GLY A 78 -6.73 15.56 13.48
C GLY A 78 -6.87 14.06 13.39
N ARG A 79 -7.65 13.55 12.43
CA ARG A 79 -8.01 12.14 12.33
C ARG A 79 -7.37 11.44 11.16
N LEU A 80 -6.39 12.07 10.50
CA LEU A 80 -5.82 11.49 9.29
C LEU A 80 -5.19 10.12 9.54
N TYR A 81 -4.41 9.99 10.60
CA TYR A 81 -3.75 8.72 10.87
C TYR A 81 -4.73 7.67 11.38
N GLU A 82 -5.77 8.09 12.07
CA GLU A 82 -6.86 7.17 12.44
C GLU A 82 -7.54 6.62 11.19
N TRP A 83 -7.82 7.49 10.23
CA TRP A 83 -8.38 7.06 8.95
C TRP A 83 -7.46 6.07 8.24
N CYS A 84 -6.15 6.32 8.26
CA CYS A 84 -5.18 5.39 7.68
C CYS A 84 -5.26 4.02 8.33
N ASN A 85 -5.32 3.98 9.66
CA ASN A 85 -5.37 2.71 10.38
C ASN A 85 -6.64 1.93 10.03
N GLU A 86 -7.76 2.60 9.96
CA GLU A 86 -9.02 1.97 9.63
C GLU A 86 -9.00 1.43 8.19
N THR A 87 -8.45 2.21 7.27
CA THR A 87 -8.35 1.81 5.88
C THR A 87 -7.42 0.60 5.72
N MET A 88 -6.29 0.61 6.42
CA MET A 88 -5.37 -0.51 6.37
C MET A 88 -5.97 -1.77 6.98
N ASP A 89 -6.75 -1.62 8.05
CA ASP A 89 -7.45 -2.77 8.63
C ASP A 89 -8.42 -3.38 7.64
N TRP A 90 -9.13 -2.52 6.91
CA TRP A 90 -10.05 -3.00 5.87
C TRP A 90 -9.30 -3.77 4.78
N LEU A 91 -8.16 -3.22 4.33
CA LEU A 91 -7.35 -3.89 3.31
C LEU A 91 -6.88 -5.26 3.78
N ARG A 92 -6.37 -5.32 5.02
CA ARG A 92 -5.84 -6.57 5.54
C ARG A 92 -6.93 -7.61 5.72
N THR A 93 -8.10 -7.16 6.14
CA THR A 93 -9.23 -8.07 6.31
C THR A 93 -9.73 -8.58 4.95
N THR A 94 -9.74 -7.70 3.96
CA THR A 94 -10.29 -8.02 2.64
C THR A 94 -9.36 -8.94 1.85
N PHE A 95 -8.05 -8.67 1.88
CA PHE A 95 -7.10 -9.35 0.99
C PHE A 95 -6.16 -10.29 1.72
N GLY A 96 -6.13 -10.26 3.04
CA GLY A 96 -5.16 -11.00 3.84
C GLY A 96 -3.98 -10.13 4.19
N ALA A 97 -3.58 -10.15 5.46
CA ALA A 97 -2.54 -9.26 5.96
C ALA A 97 -1.21 -9.48 5.23
N ASP A 98 -0.86 -10.74 4.96
CA ASP A 98 0.41 -11.04 4.29
C ASP A 98 0.42 -10.57 2.84
N ASN A 99 -0.75 -10.38 2.25
CA ASN A 99 -0.86 -9.97 0.85
C ASN A 99 -0.76 -8.46 0.68
N VAL A 100 -0.94 -7.69 1.73
CA VAL A 100 -0.80 -6.24 1.67
C VAL A 100 0.68 -5.92 1.91
N VAL A 101 1.43 -5.79 0.83
CA VAL A 101 2.89 -5.80 0.91
C VAL A 101 3.50 -4.42 1.00
N ALA A 102 2.77 -3.39 0.61
CA ALA A 102 3.26 -2.01 0.70
C ALA A 102 2.07 -1.06 0.75
N ALA A 103 2.23 0.04 1.44
CA ALA A 103 1.25 1.11 1.44
C ALA A 103 1.92 2.39 1.92
N THR A 104 1.64 3.49 1.24
CA THR A 104 2.22 4.79 1.57
C THR A 104 1.11 5.82 1.63
N LEU A 105 1.06 6.57 2.72
CA LEU A 105 0.22 7.75 2.83
C LEU A 105 0.94 8.91 2.18
N HIS A 106 0.29 9.53 1.22
CA HIS A 106 0.74 10.79 0.62
C HIS A 106 -0.15 11.90 1.14
N ALA A 107 0.39 12.76 1.98
CA ALA A 107 -0.33 13.89 2.57
C ALA A 107 0.17 15.22 2.02
N ASP A 108 1.08 15.18 1.06
CA ASP A 108 1.70 16.36 0.48
C ASP A 108 1.19 16.68 -0.92
N GLU A 109 0.10 16.02 -1.33
CA GLU A 109 -0.58 16.34 -2.58
C GLU A 109 -1.93 16.96 -2.26
N ASP A 110 -2.66 17.37 -3.30
CA ASP A 110 -3.90 18.13 -3.12
C ASP A 110 -4.88 17.44 -2.18
N THR A 111 -5.02 16.12 -2.32
CA THR A 111 -5.90 15.34 -1.46
C THR A 111 -5.12 14.19 -0.86
N PRO A 112 -5.07 14.08 0.46
CA PRO A 112 -4.39 12.93 1.08
C PRO A 112 -4.96 11.61 0.59
N HIS A 113 -4.08 10.65 0.35
CA HIS A 113 -4.50 9.34 -0.15
C HIS A 113 -3.46 8.29 0.20
N ILE A 114 -3.88 7.04 0.13
CA ILE A 114 -3.00 5.90 0.35
C ILE A 114 -2.79 5.20 -0.98
N ASN A 115 -1.53 4.99 -1.36
CA ASN A 115 -1.17 4.09 -2.44
C ASN A 115 -0.83 2.74 -1.81
N ALA A 116 -1.61 1.71 -2.11
CA ALA A 116 -1.41 0.39 -1.53
C ALA A 116 -1.12 -0.62 -2.62
N THR A 117 -0.24 -1.57 -2.32
CA THR A 117 0.09 -2.67 -3.21
C THR A 117 -0.29 -3.98 -2.54
N VAL A 118 -1.06 -4.79 -3.25
CA VAL A 118 -1.56 -6.07 -2.75
C VAL A 118 -1.15 -7.16 -3.73
N VAL A 119 -0.59 -8.25 -3.21
CA VAL A 119 -0.31 -9.45 -4.00
C VAL A 119 -1.36 -10.47 -3.59
N PRO A 120 -2.39 -10.70 -4.43
CA PRO A 120 -3.58 -11.45 -4.00
C PRO A 120 -3.36 -12.95 -4.08
N ILE A 121 -2.54 -13.48 -3.20
CA ILE A 121 -2.26 -14.91 -3.15
C ILE A 121 -3.29 -15.58 -2.26
N VAL A 122 -3.92 -16.62 -2.79
CA VAL A 122 -4.85 -17.46 -2.05
C VAL A 122 -4.13 -18.76 -1.76
N THR A 123 -4.04 -19.12 -0.48
CA THR A 123 -3.29 -20.30 -0.05
C THR A 123 -4.18 -21.19 0.81
N GLY A 124 -3.64 -22.36 1.14
CA GLY A 124 -4.27 -23.25 2.08
C GLY A 124 -5.52 -23.88 1.51
N GLU A 125 -6.46 -24.08 2.38
CA GLU A 125 -7.68 -24.82 2.06
C GLU A 125 -8.57 -24.12 1.06
N ARG A 126 -8.27 -22.88 0.74
CA ARG A 126 -9.05 -22.16 -0.27
C ARG A 126 -9.04 -22.86 -1.61
N ARG A 127 -7.97 -23.54 -1.91
CA ARG A 127 -7.85 -24.23 -3.19
C ARG A 127 -8.76 -25.45 -3.28
N GLN A 128 -9.30 -25.86 -2.18
CA GLN A 128 -10.12 -27.07 -2.14
C GLN A 128 -11.59 -26.79 -2.38
N ALA A 129 -11.93 -25.53 -2.38
CA ALA A 129 -13.31 -25.15 -2.63
C ALA A 129 -13.70 -25.37 -4.08
#